data_3aa6e0235f533a7d4c0af5797861d709
#
_entry.id   3aa6e0235f533a7d4c0af5797861d709
#
_cell.length_a   1.000
_cell.length_b   1.000
_cell.length_c   1.000
_cell.angle_alpha   90.00
_cell.angle_beta   90.00
_cell.angle_gamma   90.00
#
_symmetry.space_group_name_H-M   'P 1'
#
loop_
_entity.id
_entity.type
_entity.pdbx_description
1 polymer ?
#
loop_
_entity_poly.entity_id
_entity_poly.type
_entity_poly.pdbx_seq_one_letter_code
_entity_poly.pdbx_strand_id
1 'polypeptide(L)'
;MKTKLAFASLCALFCSLCSETASAAPTVSNVAVAQDAATKRVTVTYDLSEDAIVTAAFTVGGAALPVPATVAGDVNRLVSSGTGKTIVWNPSLDWPLQSAADVSATVSAWTKEVPPDYLAVKLFDDGVGAKRWYFATAGDIPGGATNRLYKSDYLLMRRIPAEGIKSRLGNDSTRPIAGKDYQTHLVAFTNDWYMAVYEFTEAQYAHVGGSRVAGPYFTGEGYAEEHPYLPMTGVFWKANIRGNVGVAAAPESASILGKLRTLTGIATFDLPTDAQWEFSCRAKTATTLNDGTDTSGSGEGIGNMNRVAWSNKNASGRPHEVGLKAPNAWGLYDMLGNVVEWVRDGFHSYTDADDDVDPLWTTGAFPRRGGSFIDDGNRVNSGDRDSGRAHKGWGGDKNNWSGFRVMCLLPE
;
A
#
# COMPACT_ATOMS: atom_id res chain seq x y z
N MET A 1 30.58 -18.47 -69.20
CA MET A 1 29.11 -18.46 -69.04
C MET A 1 28.75 -19.47 -67.98
N LYS A 2 28.42 -19.05 -66.75
CA LYS A 2 27.82 -19.88 -65.66
C LYS A 2 26.74 -19.05 -64.99
N THR A 3 25.56 -19.42 -65.31
CA THR A 3 24.32 -18.84 -64.81
C THR A 3 24.10 -19.27 -63.34
N LYS A 4 23.96 -18.34 -62.43
CA LYS A 4 23.55 -18.61 -61.06
C LYS A 4 22.03 -18.37 -60.93
N LEU A 5 21.30 -19.42 -60.65
CA LEU A 5 19.91 -19.33 -60.20
C LEU A 5 19.89 -18.84 -58.73
N ALA A 6 19.13 -17.79 -58.47
CA ALA A 6 18.83 -17.32 -57.16
C ALA A 6 17.49 -17.96 -56.72
N PHE A 7 17.50 -18.72 -55.62
CA PHE A 7 16.29 -19.19 -54.93
C PHE A 7 15.84 -18.08 -53.98
N ALA A 8 14.71 -17.48 -54.27
CA ALA A 8 14.01 -16.61 -53.33
C ALA A 8 13.14 -17.48 -52.41
N SER A 9 13.53 -17.58 -51.15
CA SER A 9 12.71 -18.22 -50.09
C SER A 9 11.71 -17.22 -49.56
N LEU A 10 10.42 -17.44 -49.85
CA LEU A 10 9.30 -16.65 -49.38
C LEU A 10 8.96 -17.17 -47.98
N CYS A 11 9.48 -16.52 -46.91
CA CYS A 11 9.03 -16.75 -45.54
C CYS A 11 7.78 -15.92 -45.31
N ALA A 12 6.61 -16.57 -45.40
CA ALA A 12 5.34 -15.98 -44.97
C ALA A 12 5.32 -15.96 -43.46
N LEU A 13 5.56 -14.78 -42.88
CA LEU A 13 5.40 -14.53 -41.46
C LEU A 13 3.87 -14.41 -41.18
N PHE A 14 3.26 -15.48 -40.65
CA PHE A 14 1.94 -15.39 -40.04
C PHE A 14 2.06 -14.58 -38.76
N CYS A 15 1.89 -13.26 -38.87
CA CYS A 15 1.63 -12.42 -37.71
C CYS A 15 0.15 -12.63 -37.33
N SER A 16 -0.09 -13.56 -36.41
CA SER A 16 -1.37 -13.66 -35.75
C SER A 16 -1.54 -12.41 -34.89
N LEU A 17 -2.20 -11.40 -35.44
CA LEU A 17 -2.76 -10.30 -34.66
C LEU A 17 -3.86 -10.89 -33.79
N CYS A 18 -3.54 -11.30 -32.57
CA CYS A 18 -4.53 -11.31 -31.50
C CYS A 18 -4.95 -9.85 -31.32
N SER A 19 -6.01 -9.43 -31.97
CA SER A 19 -6.75 -8.26 -31.53
C SER A 19 -7.37 -8.62 -30.19
N GLU A 20 -6.71 -8.26 -29.09
CA GLU A 20 -7.39 -8.10 -27.83
C GLU A 20 -8.48 -7.05 -28.09
N THR A 21 -9.72 -7.51 -28.18
CA THR A 21 -10.88 -6.62 -28.13
C THR A 21 -10.80 -5.98 -26.74
N ALA A 22 -10.38 -4.71 -26.68
CA ALA A 22 -10.50 -3.95 -25.46
C ALA A 22 -11.95 -4.10 -24.97
N SER A 23 -12.13 -4.76 -23.82
CA SER A 23 -13.43 -4.84 -23.18
C SER A 23 -13.96 -3.42 -23.01
N ALA A 24 -15.21 -3.18 -23.35
CA ALA A 24 -15.81 -1.88 -23.12
C ALA A 24 -15.76 -1.58 -21.63
N ALA A 25 -15.48 -0.33 -21.24
CA ALA A 25 -15.50 0.04 -19.83
C ALA A 25 -16.87 -0.29 -19.22
N PRO A 26 -16.95 -0.86 -18.00
CA PRO A 26 -18.20 -1.17 -17.35
C PRO A 26 -19.04 0.10 -17.18
N THR A 27 -20.34 -0.01 -17.45
CA THR A 27 -21.27 1.11 -17.37
C THR A 27 -22.34 0.86 -16.32
N VAL A 28 -22.72 1.94 -15.63
CA VAL A 28 -23.83 1.97 -14.69
C VAL A 28 -25.02 2.67 -15.38
N SER A 29 -26.21 2.08 -15.29
CA SER A 29 -27.44 2.65 -15.84
C SER A 29 -28.61 2.47 -14.88
N ASN A 30 -29.75 3.10 -15.18
CA ASN A 30 -31.01 3.00 -14.42
C ASN A 30 -30.83 3.26 -12.91
N VAL A 31 -29.98 4.24 -12.56
CA VAL A 31 -29.77 4.63 -11.15
C VAL A 31 -31.03 5.29 -10.61
N ALA A 32 -31.60 4.72 -9.55
CA ALA A 32 -32.72 5.28 -8.85
C ALA A 32 -32.46 5.31 -7.33
N VAL A 33 -32.84 6.41 -6.69
CA VAL A 33 -32.64 6.64 -5.25
C VAL A 33 -34.02 6.71 -4.60
N ALA A 34 -34.25 5.92 -3.55
CA ALA A 34 -35.46 5.93 -2.77
C ALA A 34 -35.11 6.03 -1.28
N GLN A 35 -35.85 6.85 -0.55
CA GLN A 35 -35.71 6.95 0.90
C GLN A 35 -37.00 6.49 1.58
N ASP A 36 -36.87 5.54 2.51
CA ASP A 36 -37.99 5.06 3.32
C ASP A 36 -38.39 6.15 4.36
N ALA A 37 -39.66 6.52 4.37
CA ALA A 37 -40.16 7.60 5.19
C ALA A 37 -40.11 7.32 6.70
N ALA A 38 -40.20 6.05 7.11
CA ALA A 38 -40.21 5.65 8.52
C ALA A 38 -38.79 5.41 9.07
N THR A 39 -37.99 4.64 8.35
CA THR A 39 -36.64 4.24 8.79
C THR A 39 -35.55 5.22 8.33
N LYS A 40 -35.86 6.13 7.40
CA LYS A 40 -34.93 7.03 6.73
C LYS A 40 -33.84 6.33 5.92
N ARG A 41 -33.86 5.00 5.84
CA ARG A 41 -32.92 4.27 5.00
C ARG A 41 -33.00 4.70 3.55
N VAL A 42 -31.86 4.85 2.92
CA VAL A 42 -31.73 5.15 1.49
C VAL A 42 -31.39 3.87 0.78
N THR A 43 -32.14 3.57 -0.27
CA THR A 43 -31.87 2.46 -1.21
C THR A 43 -31.55 3.05 -2.57
N VAL A 44 -30.41 2.67 -3.13
CA VAL A 44 -30.04 2.97 -4.50
C VAL A 44 -30.13 1.68 -5.30
N THR A 45 -30.86 1.70 -6.40
CA THR A 45 -30.88 0.59 -7.37
C THR A 45 -30.19 1.04 -8.65
N TYR A 46 -29.51 0.10 -9.34
CA TYR A 46 -28.81 0.35 -10.59
C TYR A 46 -28.64 -0.93 -11.40
N ASP A 47 -28.31 -0.78 -12.68
CA ASP A 47 -27.90 -1.88 -13.53
C ASP A 47 -26.42 -1.75 -13.88
N LEU A 48 -25.72 -2.89 -13.98
CA LEU A 48 -24.30 -2.98 -14.26
C LEU A 48 -24.07 -3.84 -15.51
N SER A 49 -23.35 -3.29 -16.51
CA SER A 49 -23.15 -3.97 -17.80
C SER A 49 -22.18 -5.14 -17.74
N GLU A 50 -21.12 -5.04 -16.92
CA GLU A 50 -20.06 -6.03 -16.77
C GLU A 50 -19.63 -6.11 -15.31
N ASP A 51 -18.93 -7.20 -14.91
CA ASP A 51 -18.36 -7.34 -13.58
C ASP A 51 -17.40 -6.20 -13.29
N ALA A 52 -17.61 -5.48 -12.20
CA ALA A 52 -16.86 -4.26 -11.89
C ALA A 52 -16.70 -4.02 -10.38
N ILE A 53 -15.68 -3.27 -10.01
CA ILE A 53 -15.64 -2.65 -8.69
C ILE A 53 -16.60 -1.47 -8.72
N VAL A 54 -17.59 -1.48 -7.84
CA VAL A 54 -18.61 -0.44 -7.76
C VAL A 54 -18.35 0.47 -6.57
N THR A 55 -18.42 1.78 -6.82
CA THR A 55 -18.33 2.82 -5.79
C THR A 55 -19.59 3.66 -5.79
N ALA A 56 -19.92 4.26 -4.65
CA ALA A 56 -21.03 5.21 -4.54
C ALA A 56 -20.63 6.43 -3.72
N ALA A 57 -20.96 7.61 -4.22
CA ALA A 57 -20.87 8.87 -3.51
C ALA A 57 -22.28 9.40 -3.27
N PHE A 58 -22.54 9.87 -2.05
CA PHE A 58 -23.83 10.41 -1.66
C PHE A 58 -23.75 11.92 -1.44
N THR A 59 -24.81 12.62 -1.79
CA THR A 59 -25.00 14.03 -1.40
C THR A 59 -26.33 14.21 -0.71
N VAL A 60 -26.40 15.15 0.22
CA VAL A 60 -27.62 15.56 0.88
C VAL A 60 -27.76 17.08 0.77
N GLY A 61 -28.85 17.55 0.20
CA GLY A 61 -29.01 18.99 -0.10
C GLY A 61 -27.90 19.58 -0.97
N GLY A 62 -27.30 18.77 -1.84
CA GLY A 62 -26.18 19.14 -2.70
C GLY A 62 -24.79 19.12 -2.05
N ALA A 63 -24.69 18.90 -0.74
CA ALA A 63 -23.42 18.76 -0.05
C ALA A 63 -22.93 17.31 -0.06
N ALA A 64 -21.67 17.08 -0.45
CA ALA A 64 -21.04 15.77 -0.41
C ALA A 64 -20.88 15.28 1.03
N LEU A 65 -21.18 14.01 1.26
CA LEU A 65 -21.00 13.39 2.55
C LEU A 65 -19.56 12.94 2.76
N PRO A 66 -19.06 13.06 4.01
CA PRO A 66 -17.91 12.23 4.41
C PRO A 66 -18.30 10.75 4.29
N VAL A 67 -17.32 9.84 4.33
CA VAL A 67 -17.54 8.40 4.11
C VAL A 67 -18.77 7.89 4.87
N PRO A 68 -19.82 7.45 4.18
CA PRO A 68 -20.96 6.84 4.87
C PRO A 68 -20.55 5.44 5.33
N ALA A 69 -20.29 5.30 6.64
CA ALA A 69 -19.79 4.06 7.23
C ALA A 69 -20.80 2.91 7.13
N THR A 70 -22.10 3.23 7.02
CA THR A 70 -23.20 2.26 7.00
C THR A 70 -23.63 1.82 5.61
N VAL A 71 -22.91 2.19 4.56
CA VAL A 71 -23.19 1.74 3.19
C VAL A 71 -22.91 0.25 3.05
N ALA A 72 -23.86 -0.49 2.48
CA ALA A 72 -23.77 -1.93 2.27
C ALA A 72 -24.45 -2.37 0.97
N GLY A 73 -24.30 -3.63 0.60
CA GLY A 73 -24.88 -4.22 -0.60
C GLY A 73 -23.89 -4.34 -1.75
N ASP A 74 -24.34 -4.02 -2.96
CA ASP A 74 -23.54 -4.14 -4.19
C ASP A 74 -22.65 -2.91 -4.42
N VAL A 75 -21.72 -2.70 -3.51
CA VAL A 75 -20.84 -1.52 -3.48
C VAL A 75 -19.53 -1.84 -2.74
N ASN A 76 -18.48 -1.09 -3.03
CA ASN A 76 -17.15 -1.19 -2.44
C ASN A 76 -16.53 -2.61 -2.51
N ARG A 77 -16.85 -3.33 -3.57
CA ARG A 77 -16.35 -4.67 -3.87
C ARG A 77 -16.49 -4.95 -5.37
N LEU A 78 -15.94 -6.06 -5.82
CA LEU A 78 -16.28 -6.60 -7.12
C LEU A 78 -17.75 -7.04 -7.10
N VAL A 79 -18.54 -6.51 -8.02
CA VAL A 79 -19.96 -6.79 -8.20
C VAL A 79 -20.15 -7.43 -9.58
N SER A 80 -20.85 -8.57 -9.63
CA SER A 80 -21.20 -9.20 -10.90
C SER A 80 -22.18 -8.35 -11.68
N SER A 81 -22.09 -8.38 -13.00
CA SER A 81 -23.02 -7.72 -13.91
C SER A 81 -24.48 -8.13 -13.68
N GLY A 82 -25.41 -7.33 -14.15
CA GLY A 82 -26.85 -7.62 -14.09
C GLY A 82 -27.68 -6.42 -13.68
N THR A 83 -29.00 -6.63 -13.69
CA THR A 83 -30.00 -5.62 -13.38
C THR A 83 -30.42 -5.64 -11.91
N GLY A 84 -30.93 -4.50 -11.41
CA GLY A 84 -31.52 -4.40 -10.08
C GLY A 84 -30.51 -4.58 -8.94
N LYS A 85 -29.24 -4.22 -9.13
CA LYS A 85 -28.25 -4.16 -8.06
C LYS A 85 -28.68 -3.16 -7.00
N THR A 86 -28.29 -3.41 -5.75
CA THR A 86 -28.84 -2.66 -4.63
C THR A 86 -27.72 -2.17 -3.68
N ILE A 87 -27.76 -0.88 -3.38
CA ILE A 87 -26.93 -0.26 -2.33
C ILE A 87 -27.88 0.25 -1.25
N VAL A 88 -27.59 -0.02 0.01
CA VAL A 88 -28.37 0.48 1.16
C VAL A 88 -27.48 1.35 2.02
N TRP A 89 -27.98 2.51 2.39
CA TRP A 89 -27.32 3.43 3.32
C TRP A 89 -28.26 3.78 4.49
N ASN A 90 -27.70 3.84 5.71
CA ASN A 90 -28.47 4.24 6.91
C ASN A 90 -28.00 5.61 7.43
N PRO A 91 -28.52 6.72 6.92
CA PRO A 91 -28.13 8.06 7.32
C PRO A 91 -28.34 8.37 8.79
N SER A 92 -29.30 7.70 9.46
CA SER A 92 -29.55 7.92 10.87
C SER A 92 -28.40 7.50 11.79
N LEU A 93 -27.56 6.55 11.33
CA LEU A 93 -26.36 6.13 12.05
C LEU A 93 -25.15 7.00 11.70
N ASP A 94 -25.00 7.35 10.43
CA ASP A 94 -23.85 8.15 9.97
C ASP A 94 -24.03 9.65 10.28
N TRP A 95 -25.26 10.12 10.32
CA TRP A 95 -25.65 11.51 10.55
C TRP A 95 -26.74 11.65 11.62
N PRO A 96 -26.46 11.31 12.87
CA PRO A 96 -27.46 11.41 13.91
C PRO A 96 -27.92 12.87 14.09
N LEU A 97 -29.22 13.05 14.31
CA LEU A 97 -29.85 14.34 14.52
C LEU A 97 -29.84 15.34 13.33
N GLN A 98 -29.54 14.87 12.14
CA GLN A 98 -29.61 15.68 10.92
C GLN A 98 -30.73 15.23 9.98
N SER A 99 -31.26 16.17 9.22
CA SER A 99 -32.27 15.86 8.19
C SER A 99 -31.55 15.43 6.92
N ALA A 100 -31.81 14.21 6.48
CA ALA A 100 -31.34 13.71 5.19
C ALA A 100 -32.45 13.90 4.14
N ALA A 101 -32.85 15.15 3.88
CA ALA A 101 -33.72 15.50 2.76
C ALA A 101 -32.87 15.68 1.49
N ASP A 102 -33.48 15.43 0.33
CA ASP A 102 -32.84 15.59 -0.99
C ASP A 102 -31.54 14.78 -1.13
N VAL A 103 -31.63 13.47 -0.86
CA VAL A 103 -30.52 12.55 -1.05
C VAL A 103 -30.36 12.23 -2.53
N SER A 104 -29.14 12.38 -3.03
CA SER A 104 -28.74 11.83 -4.32
C SER A 104 -27.52 10.93 -4.19
N ALA A 105 -27.34 10.04 -5.17
CA ALA A 105 -26.20 9.12 -5.24
C ALA A 105 -25.62 9.10 -6.65
N THR A 106 -24.30 9.13 -6.73
CA THR A 106 -23.56 8.83 -7.96
C THR A 106 -22.95 7.45 -7.80
N VAL A 107 -23.29 6.52 -8.69
CA VAL A 107 -22.72 5.17 -8.72
C VAL A 107 -21.71 5.10 -9.87
N SER A 108 -20.50 4.63 -9.60
CA SER A 108 -19.43 4.48 -10.58
C SER A 108 -18.95 3.04 -10.63
N ALA A 109 -18.58 2.58 -11.83
CA ALA A 109 -18.02 1.25 -12.06
C ALA A 109 -16.58 1.36 -12.58
N TRP A 110 -15.71 0.49 -12.09
CA TRP A 110 -14.28 0.46 -12.39
C TRP A 110 -13.90 -0.96 -12.83
N THR A 111 -13.06 -1.08 -13.87
CA THR A 111 -12.55 -2.40 -14.27
C THR A 111 -11.64 -2.98 -13.18
N LYS A 112 -11.43 -4.29 -13.20
CA LYS A 112 -10.50 -4.95 -12.28
C LYS A 112 -9.06 -4.56 -12.55
N GLU A 113 -8.74 -4.29 -13.82
CA GLU A 113 -7.41 -3.91 -14.31
C GLU A 113 -7.05 -2.47 -13.93
N VAL A 114 -8.07 -1.61 -13.84
CA VAL A 114 -7.88 -0.20 -13.47
C VAL A 114 -8.86 0.17 -12.34
N PRO A 115 -8.67 -0.36 -11.14
CA PRO A 115 -9.50 -0.02 -9.98
C PRO A 115 -9.17 1.39 -9.48
N PRO A 116 -9.99 1.95 -8.57
CA PRO A 116 -9.73 3.24 -7.96
C PRO A 116 -8.34 3.34 -7.31
N ASP A 117 -7.78 4.54 -7.30
CA ASP A 117 -6.41 4.78 -6.84
C ASP A 117 -6.20 4.58 -5.34
N TYR A 118 -7.25 4.68 -4.53
CA TYR A 118 -7.17 4.51 -3.08
C TYR A 118 -8.19 3.52 -2.57
N LEU A 119 -7.80 2.83 -1.51
CA LEU A 119 -8.61 1.89 -0.74
C LEU A 119 -8.45 2.22 0.75
N ALA A 120 -9.54 2.49 1.45
CA ALA A 120 -9.56 2.53 2.91
C ALA A 120 -10.20 1.24 3.45
N VAL A 121 -9.59 0.66 4.47
CA VAL A 121 -10.05 -0.57 5.11
C VAL A 121 -10.26 -0.30 6.59
N LYS A 122 -11.45 -0.62 7.11
CA LYS A 122 -11.82 -0.48 8.52
C LYS A 122 -11.14 -1.59 9.34
N LEU A 123 -10.51 -1.21 10.44
CA LEU A 123 -9.72 -2.12 11.28
C LEU A 123 -10.44 -2.53 12.58
N PHE A 124 -11.70 -2.19 12.76
CA PHE A 124 -12.51 -2.63 13.88
C PHE A 124 -13.85 -3.16 13.39
N ASP A 125 -14.46 -4.04 14.17
CA ASP A 125 -15.78 -4.60 13.87
C ASP A 125 -16.80 -4.01 14.83
N ASP A 126 -17.66 -3.15 14.33
CA ASP A 126 -18.82 -2.60 15.05
C ASP A 126 -20.14 -3.24 14.60
N GLY A 127 -20.05 -4.28 13.77
CA GLY A 127 -21.22 -4.97 13.22
C GLY A 127 -21.99 -4.15 12.16
N VAL A 128 -21.45 -2.99 11.74
CA VAL A 128 -22.18 -2.04 10.90
C VAL A 128 -21.39 -1.73 9.61
N GLY A 129 -22.06 -1.85 8.47
CA GLY A 129 -21.63 -1.28 7.20
C GLY A 129 -20.52 -2.00 6.46
N ALA A 130 -20.00 -1.33 5.45
CA ALA A 130 -18.87 -1.80 4.65
C ALA A 130 -17.58 -1.79 5.49
N LYS A 131 -16.70 -2.75 5.19
CA LYS A 131 -15.36 -2.81 5.79
C LYS A 131 -14.30 -2.16 4.90
N ARG A 132 -14.66 -1.71 3.70
CA ARG A 132 -13.75 -1.09 2.73
C ARG A 132 -14.45 -0.04 1.89
N TRP A 133 -13.70 0.95 1.44
CA TRP A 133 -14.14 2.03 0.54
C TRP A 133 -13.05 2.33 -0.48
N TYR A 134 -13.47 2.51 -1.71
CA TYR A 134 -12.58 2.91 -2.80
C TYR A 134 -12.76 4.38 -3.12
N PHE A 135 -11.67 5.07 -3.42
CA PHE A 135 -11.66 6.47 -3.85
C PHE A 135 -10.87 6.61 -5.15
N ALA A 136 -11.43 7.33 -6.12
CA ALA A 136 -10.81 7.53 -7.42
C ALA A 136 -9.46 8.25 -7.31
N THR A 137 -9.43 9.31 -6.51
CA THR A 137 -8.27 10.18 -6.34
C THR A 137 -8.05 10.52 -4.86
N ALA A 138 -6.89 11.14 -4.56
CA ALA A 138 -6.61 11.65 -3.22
C ALA A 138 -7.61 12.74 -2.77
N GLY A 139 -8.18 13.48 -3.73
CA GLY A 139 -9.18 14.52 -3.45
C GLY A 139 -10.52 13.98 -2.96
N ASP A 140 -10.82 12.73 -3.26
CA ASP A 140 -12.06 12.06 -2.87
C ASP A 140 -11.99 11.44 -1.46
N ILE A 141 -10.80 11.43 -0.85
CA ILE A 141 -10.59 10.87 0.49
C ILE A 141 -11.16 11.83 1.54
N PRO A 142 -12.14 11.41 2.32
CA PRO A 142 -12.79 12.27 3.31
C PRO A 142 -11.83 12.80 4.38
N GLY A 143 -11.75 14.11 4.50
CA GLY A 143 -10.80 14.79 5.37
C GLY A 143 -9.35 14.76 4.88
N GLY A 144 -9.11 14.26 3.65
CA GLY A 144 -7.80 14.13 3.03
C GLY A 144 -7.00 12.92 3.58
N ALA A 145 -5.97 12.53 2.83
CA ALA A 145 -5.13 11.38 3.19
C ALA A 145 -4.43 11.54 4.55
N THR A 146 -4.18 12.77 5.00
CA THR A 146 -3.51 13.08 6.28
C THR A 146 -4.42 13.05 7.51
N ASN A 147 -5.73 12.81 7.34
CA ASN A 147 -6.65 12.67 8.45
C ASN A 147 -6.22 11.53 9.39
N ARG A 148 -6.25 11.78 10.69
CA ARG A 148 -5.82 10.84 11.74
C ARG A 148 -6.59 9.53 11.74
N LEU A 149 -7.82 9.50 11.24
CA LEU A 149 -8.59 8.27 11.09
C LEU A 149 -7.86 7.22 10.24
N TYR A 150 -7.08 7.65 9.24
CA TYR A 150 -6.30 6.76 8.39
C TYR A 150 -4.96 6.32 9.00
N LYS A 151 -4.67 6.80 10.21
CA LYS A 151 -3.52 6.42 11.02
C LYS A 151 -3.95 5.64 12.27
N SER A 152 -5.26 5.37 12.46
CA SER A 152 -5.82 4.65 13.61
C SER A 152 -6.86 3.63 13.17
N ASP A 153 -8.07 4.06 12.95
CA ASP A 153 -9.26 3.23 12.77
C ASP A 153 -9.33 2.58 11.38
N TYR A 154 -8.69 3.20 10.41
CA TYR A 154 -8.67 2.76 9.02
C TYR A 154 -7.24 2.59 8.53
N LEU A 155 -7.04 1.63 7.64
CA LEU A 155 -5.84 1.47 6.85
C LEU A 155 -6.07 2.11 5.47
N LEU A 156 -5.39 3.21 5.18
CA LEU A 156 -5.42 3.84 3.86
C LEU A 156 -4.34 3.24 2.99
N MET A 157 -4.71 2.83 1.79
CA MET A 157 -3.82 2.20 0.83
C MET A 157 -3.86 2.92 -0.52
N ARG A 158 -2.73 2.98 -1.19
CA ARG A 158 -2.54 3.54 -2.53
C ARG A 158 -2.31 2.44 -3.54
N ARG A 159 -3.01 2.45 -4.66
CA ARG A 159 -2.72 1.58 -5.80
C ARG A 159 -1.37 1.95 -6.42
N ILE A 160 -0.52 0.98 -6.59
CA ILE A 160 0.77 1.10 -7.26
C ILE A 160 0.60 0.54 -8.68
N PRO A 161 0.65 1.40 -9.70
CA PRO A 161 0.45 0.97 -11.10
C PRO A 161 1.74 0.34 -11.61
N ALA A 162 1.84 -0.97 -11.46
CA ALA A 162 3.05 -1.74 -11.76
C ALA A 162 2.85 -2.79 -12.84
N GLU A 163 1.61 -3.18 -13.14
CA GLU A 163 1.30 -4.18 -14.15
C GLU A 163 1.92 -3.84 -15.50
N GLY A 164 2.66 -4.79 -16.07
CA GLY A 164 3.37 -4.62 -17.33
C GLY A 164 4.61 -3.72 -17.27
N ILE A 165 4.94 -3.18 -16.10
CA ILE A 165 6.12 -2.32 -15.93
C ILE A 165 7.36 -3.15 -15.67
N LYS A 166 8.43 -2.87 -16.44
CA LYS A 166 9.78 -3.33 -16.18
C LYS A 166 10.62 -2.17 -15.67
N SER A 167 11.16 -2.29 -14.48
CA SER A 167 11.90 -1.23 -13.79
C SER A 167 13.30 -1.67 -13.41
N ARG A 168 14.23 -0.73 -13.42
CA ARG A 168 15.58 -0.93 -12.88
C ARG A 168 15.55 -0.53 -11.40
N LEU A 169 15.85 -1.48 -10.54
CA LEU A 169 15.97 -1.33 -9.10
C LEU A 169 17.44 -1.42 -8.67
N GLY A 170 17.74 -1.17 -7.40
CA GLY A 170 19.09 -1.12 -6.87
C GLY A 170 19.72 0.27 -6.98
N ASN A 171 20.99 0.37 -6.58
CA ASN A 171 21.76 1.61 -6.70
C ASN A 171 22.75 1.50 -7.85
N ASP A 172 22.79 2.49 -8.72
CA ASP A 172 23.78 2.61 -9.79
C ASP A 172 25.21 2.66 -9.21
N SER A 173 26.15 2.00 -9.89
CA SER A 173 27.56 2.04 -9.56
C SER A 173 28.18 3.45 -9.56
N THR A 174 27.52 4.43 -10.19
CA THR A 174 27.91 5.84 -10.16
C THR A 174 27.62 6.50 -8.79
N ARG A 175 26.87 5.82 -7.91
CA ARG A 175 26.52 6.27 -6.55
C ARG A 175 26.76 5.17 -5.53
N PRO A 176 28.00 4.63 -5.42
CA PRO A 176 28.28 3.56 -4.49
C PRO A 176 28.12 4.11 -3.06
N ILE A 177 27.21 3.52 -2.31
CA ILE A 177 27.27 3.59 -0.86
C ILE A 177 28.42 2.66 -0.48
N ALA A 178 29.51 3.23 0.01
CA ALA A 178 30.76 2.52 0.24
C ALA A 178 30.53 1.18 0.97
N GLY A 179 30.98 0.08 0.33
CA GLY A 179 31.02 -1.25 0.93
C GLY A 179 29.71 -2.07 0.88
N LYS A 180 28.75 -1.72 0.01
CA LYS A 180 27.49 -2.46 -0.11
C LYS A 180 27.20 -2.88 -1.55
N ASP A 181 26.95 -4.20 -1.75
CA ASP A 181 26.58 -4.81 -3.01
C ASP A 181 25.08 -4.56 -3.32
N TYR A 182 24.76 -3.37 -3.79
CA TYR A 182 23.41 -3.06 -4.29
C TYR A 182 23.46 -2.84 -5.78
N GLN A 183 23.77 -3.90 -6.51
CA GLN A 183 23.82 -3.80 -7.96
C GLN A 183 22.43 -3.53 -8.52
N THR A 184 22.39 -2.75 -9.57
CA THR A 184 21.17 -2.52 -10.32
C THR A 184 20.75 -3.82 -10.99
N HIS A 185 19.46 -4.09 -11.03
CA HIS A 185 18.87 -5.25 -11.67
C HIS A 185 17.52 -4.86 -12.28
N LEU A 186 17.03 -5.69 -13.21
CA LEU A 186 15.74 -5.46 -13.84
C LEU A 186 14.69 -6.32 -13.16
N VAL A 187 13.53 -5.73 -12.91
CA VAL A 187 12.36 -6.43 -12.37
C VAL A 187 11.14 -6.04 -13.19
N ALA A 188 10.39 -7.03 -13.64
CA ALA A 188 9.08 -6.86 -14.26
C ALA A 188 7.98 -7.24 -13.26
N PHE A 189 6.86 -6.53 -13.31
CA PHE A 189 5.70 -6.79 -12.49
C PHE A 189 4.51 -7.18 -13.35
N THR A 190 3.78 -8.22 -12.94
CA THR A 190 2.61 -8.72 -13.68
C THR A 190 1.29 -8.25 -13.09
N ASN A 191 1.31 -7.60 -11.94
CA ASN A 191 0.11 -7.11 -11.27
C ASN A 191 0.34 -5.73 -10.65
N ASP A 192 -0.72 -4.95 -10.53
CA ASP A 192 -0.81 -3.85 -9.60
C ASP A 192 -1.01 -4.37 -8.17
N TRP A 193 -0.71 -3.54 -7.18
CA TRP A 193 -1.04 -3.81 -5.78
C TRP A 193 -1.43 -2.54 -5.05
N TYR A 194 -2.14 -2.70 -3.93
CA TYR A 194 -2.32 -1.62 -2.98
C TYR A 194 -1.23 -1.67 -1.91
N MET A 195 -0.59 -0.54 -1.63
CA MET A 195 0.43 -0.35 -0.59
C MET A 195 -0.12 0.59 0.47
N ALA A 196 0.06 0.26 1.76
CA ALA A 196 -0.31 1.15 2.85
C ALA A 196 0.39 2.51 2.71
N VAL A 197 -0.38 3.59 2.82
CA VAL A 197 0.11 4.97 2.69
C VAL A 197 1.12 5.30 3.78
N TYR A 198 0.96 4.72 4.96
CA TYR A 198 1.80 4.88 6.14
C TYR A 198 2.42 3.55 6.57
N GLU A 199 3.46 3.63 7.39
CA GLU A 199 3.88 2.52 8.24
C GLU A 199 2.71 2.07 9.12
N PHE A 200 2.62 0.79 9.46
CA PHE A 200 1.55 0.26 10.32
C PHE A 200 1.67 0.83 11.72
N THR A 201 0.65 1.51 12.23
CA THR A 201 0.74 2.26 13.49
C THR A 201 0.42 1.41 14.72
N GLU A 202 0.74 1.94 15.92
CA GLU A 202 0.38 1.30 17.20
C GLU A 202 -1.13 1.12 17.35
N ALA A 203 -1.94 2.12 16.98
CA ALA A 203 -3.39 2.02 17.01
C ALA A 203 -3.93 0.94 16.05
N GLN A 204 -3.45 0.94 14.82
CA GLN A 204 -3.84 -0.08 13.84
C GLN A 204 -3.45 -1.49 14.30
N TYR A 205 -2.26 -1.63 14.90
CA TYR A 205 -1.80 -2.89 15.46
C TYR A 205 -2.69 -3.39 16.60
N ALA A 206 -3.11 -2.49 17.49
CA ALA A 206 -4.05 -2.81 18.58
C ALA A 206 -5.43 -3.21 18.06
N HIS A 207 -5.97 -2.50 17.06
CA HIS A 207 -7.26 -2.85 16.44
C HIS A 207 -7.25 -4.25 15.82
N VAL A 208 -6.16 -4.67 15.23
CA VAL A 208 -6.00 -6.02 14.68
C VAL A 208 -5.74 -7.07 15.77
N GLY A 209 -5.74 -6.68 17.05
CA GLY A 209 -5.54 -7.58 18.20
C GLY A 209 -4.08 -7.90 18.46
N GLY A 210 -3.18 -7.00 18.09
CA GLY A 210 -1.78 -7.01 18.51
C GLY A 210 -1.62 -6.42 19.90
N SER A 211 -0.62 -6.87 20.62
CA SER A 211 -0.20 -6.25 21.90
C SER A 211 1.06 -5.43 21.66
N ARG A 212 1.10 -4.21 22.19
CA ARG A 212 2.26 -3.34 22.11
C ARG A 212 3.52 -4.08 22.60
N VAL A 213 4.57 -4.04 21.79
CA VAL A 213 5.86 -4.57 22.18
C VAL A 213 6.65 -3.44 22.84
N ALA A 214 6.77 -3.46 24.16
CA ALA A 214 7.56 -2.46 24.88
C ALA A 214 9.04 -2.58 24.50
N GLY A 215 9.58 -1.53 23.89
CA GLY A 215 11.01 -1.45 23.55
C GLY A 215 11.81 -0.59 24.52
N PRO A 216 13.13 -0.82 24.72
CA PRO A 216 13.95 -0.08 25.67
C PRO A 216 14.14 1.41 25.31
N TYR A 217 13.85 1.83 24.09
CA TYR A 217 13.90 3.23 23.69
C TYR A 217 12.68 4.04 24.13
N PHE A 218 11.63 3.37 24.64
CA PHE A 218 10.39 3.98 25.09
C PHE A 218 10.26 4.04 26.61
N THR A 219 11.39 4.02 27.36
CA THR A 219 11.40 4.03 28.84
C THR A 219 11.59 5.43 29.44
N GLY A 220 11.62 6.50 28.63
CA GLY A 220 11.69 7.87 29.12
C GLY A 220 10.33 8.37 29.63
N GLU A 221 10.36 9.35 30.56
CA GLU A 221 9.14 10.09 30.95
C GLU A 221 8.44 10.65 29.69
N GLY A 222 7.15 10.35 29.52
CA GLY A 222 6.35 10.72 28.33
C GLY A 222 6.13 9.61 27.32
N TYR A 223 6.72 8.43 27.43
CA TYR A 223 6.47 7.26 26.56
C TYR A 223 5.60 6.17 27.20
N ALA A 224 5.21 6.34 28.45
CA ALA A 224 4.26 5.44 29.10
C ALA A 224 2.82 5.64 28.59
N GLU A 225 2.55 6.75 27.90
CA GLU A 225 1.26 7.07 27.33
C GLU A 225 1.09 6.39 25.95
N GLU A 226 -0.16 6.14 25.58
CA GLU A 226 -0.49 5.63 24.25
C GLU A 226 -0.18 6.68 23.18
N HIS A 227 0.63 6.29 22.22
CA HIS A 227 0.97 7.11 21.04
C HIS A 227 0.35 6.48 19.77
N PRO A 228 -0.95 6.61 19.57
CA PRO A 228 -1.69 5.84 18.56
C PRO A 228 -1.18 6.02 17.13
N TYR A 229 -0.56 7.14 16.83
CA TYR A 229 -0.10 7.49 15.47
C TYR A 229 1.38 7.24 15.23
N LEU A 230 2.11 6.72 16.22
CA LEU A 230 3.48 6.26 16.00
C LEU A 230 3.47 4.96 15.19
N PRO A 231 4.52 4.71 14.37
CA PRO A 231 4.67 3.41 13.74
C PRO A 231 4.86 2.32 14.79
N MET A 232 4.25 1.17 14.55
CA MET A 232 4.50 0.00 15.39
C MET A 232 5.96 -0.42 15.29
N THR A 233 6.64 -0.55 16.42
CA THR A 233 8.06 -0.88 16.49
C THR A 233 8.31 -2.14 17.31
N GLY A 234 9.54 -2.68 17.23
CA GLY A 234 9.92 -3.85 18.01
C GLY A 234 9.25 -5.15 17.57
N VAL A 235 8.72 -5.19 16.36
CA VAL A 235 8.06 -6.38 15.80
C VAL A 235 9.02 -7.17 14.93
N PHE A 236 8.84 -8.50 14.95
CA PHE A 236 9.66 -9.44 14.23
C PHE A 236 8.83 -10.19 13.17
N TRP A 237 9.47 -10.48 12.05
CA TRP A 237 8.85 -11.14 10.92
C TRP A 237 8.11 -12.44 11.32
N LYS A 238 8.80 -13.35 12.03
CA LYS A 238 8.22 -14.63 12.47
C LYS A 238 7.38 -14.54 13.74
N ALA A 239 7.83 -13.77 14.72
CA ALA A 239 7.17 -13.78 16.03
C ALA A 239 5.84 -13.02 16.05
N ASN A 240 5.72 -11.96 15.24
CA ASN A 240 4.59 -11.05 15.32
C ASN A 240 3.84 -10.92 13.98
N ILE A 241 4.57 -10.74 12.86
CA ILE A 241 3.97 -10.24 11.61
C ILE A 241 3.35 -11.38 10.80
N ARG A 242 4.12 -12.41 10.43
CA ARG A 242 3.66 -13.50 9.56
C ARG A 242 3.52 -14.86 10.26
N GLY A 243 4.10 -15.06 11.42
CA GLY A 243 4.18 -16.38 12.06
C GLY A 243 5.39 -17.19 11.60
N ASN A 244 5.52 -18.43 12.10
CA ASN A 244 6.65 -19.31 11.77
C ASN A 244 6.38 -20.11 10.48
N VAL A 245 6.10 -19.39 9.41
CA VAL A 245 5.80 -19.96 8.08
C VAL A 245 6.90 -19.66 7.08
N GLY A 246 6.90 -20.38 5.95
CA GLY A 246 7.76 -20.05 4.80
C GLY A 246 7.31 -18.78 4.09
N VAL A 247 8.21 -18.17 3.33
CA VAL A 247 7.96 -16.94 2.56
C VAL A 247 6.76 -17.07 1.61
N ALA A 248 6.67 -18.21 0.88
CA ALA A 248 5.59 -18.45 -0.07
C ALA A 248 4.25 -18.81 0.60
N ALA A 249 4.28 -19.25 1.84
CA ALA A 249 3.07 -19.63 2.56
C ALA A 249 2.25 -18.41 2.99
N ALA A 250 0.95 -18.61 3.21
CA ALA A 250 0.10 -17.60 3.84
C ALA A 250 0.56 -17.35 5.29
N PRO A 251 0.40 -16.13 5.83
CA PRO A 251 0.63 -15.85 7.23
C PRO A 251 -0.22 -16.75 8.15
N GLU A 252 0.33 -17.13 9.29
CA GLU A 252 -0.43 -17.87 10.32
C GLU A 252 -1.63 -17.06 10.80
N SER A 253 -2.75 -17.71 11.06
CA SER A 253 -3.99 -17.06 11.52
C SER A 253 -3.82 -16.29 12.83
N ALA A 254 -2.92 -16.71 13.70
CA ALA A 254 -2.62 -16.03 14.96
C ALA A 254 -1.69 -14.82 14.81
N SER A 255 -0.99 -14.69 13.69
CA SER A 255 -0.13 -13.55 13.40
C SER A 255 -0.94 -12.29 13.09
N ILE A 256 -0.29 -11.11 13.12
CA ILE A 256 -0.96 -9.84 12.79
C ILE A 256 -1.55 -9.87 11.38
N LEU A 257 -0.82 -10.35 10.40
CA LEU A 257 -1.34 -10.44 9.02
C LEU A 257 -2.47 -11.47 8.90
N GLY A 258 -2.40 -12.60 9.62
CA GLY A 258 -3.50 -13.56 9.65
C GLY A 258 -4.77 -12.99 10.26
N LYS A 259 -4.64 -12.26 11.37
CA LYS A 259 -5.75 -11.55 12.01
C LYS A 259 -6.32 -10.44 11.11
N LEU A 260 -5.44 -9.67 10.44
CA LEU A 260 -5.85 -8.62 9.49
C LEU A 260 -6.66 -9.22 8.32
N ARG A 261 -6.24 -10.35 7.76
CA ARG A 261 -6.99 -11.09 6.72
C ARG A 261 -8.37 -11.51 7.22
N THR A 262 -8.45 -12.05 8.42
CA THR A 262 -9.73 -12.49 9.02
C THR A 262 -10.66 -11.30 9.27
N LEU A 263 -10.14 -10.22 9.84
CA LEU A 263 -10.91 -9.02 10.17
C LEU A 263 -11.50 -8.36 8.92
N THR A 264 -10.70 -8.25 7.86
CA THR A 264 -11.05 -7.47 6.66
C THR A 264 -11.70 -8.30 5.56
N GLY A 265 -11.51 -9.62 5.58
CA GLY A 265 -11.91 -10.52 4.51
C GLY A 265 -11.02 -10.39 3.24
N ILE A 266 -9.89 -9.70 3.31
CA ILE A 266 -8.93 -9.56 2.20
C ILE A 266 -7.81 -10.59 2.40
N ALA A 267 -7.90 -11.69 1.66
CA ALA A 267 -7.00 -12.83 1.81
C ALA A 267 -5.55 -12.56 1.35
N THR A 268 -5.35 -11.52 0.55
CA THR A 268 -4.05 -11.19 -0.06
C THR A 268 -3.18 -10.24 0.77
N PHE A 269 -3.65 -9.75 1.93
CA PHE A 269 -2.82 -8.93 2.80
C PHE A 269 -1.52 -9.64 3.16
N ASP A 270 -0.39 -8.97 2.90
CA ASP A 270 0.94 -9.46 3.26
C ASP A 270 1.93 -8.29 3.42
N LEU A 271 3.18 -8.60 3.72
CA LEU A 271 4.29 -7.67 3.52
C LEU A 271 4.57 -7.52 2.01
N PRO A 272 5.02 -6.35 1.54
CA PRO A 272 5.55 -6.23 0.19
C PRO A 272 6.79 -7.12 0.03
N THR A 273 7.06 -7.61 -1.18
CA THR A 273 8.37 -8.16 -1.49
C THR A 273 9.42 -7.04 -1.50
N ASP A 274 10.67 -7.41 -1.45
CA ASP A 274 11.82 -6.49 -1.53
C ASP A 274 11.72 -5.57 -2.75
N ALA A 275 11.42 -6.17 -3.92
CA ALA A 275 11.24 -5.44 -5.17
C ALA A 275 9.98 -4.54 -5.17
N GLN A 276 8.86 -5.03 -4.67
CA GLN A 276 7.62 -4.24 -4.56
C GLN A 276 7.82 -3.03 -3.64
N TRP A 277 8.53 -3.22 -2.52
CA TRP A 277 8.83 -2.13 -1.60
C TRP A 277 9.68 -1.04 -2.28
N GLU A 278 10.79 -1.43 -2.94
CA GLU A 278 11.69 -0.47 -3.59
C GLU A 278 11.01 0.26 -4.75
N PHE A 279 10.27 -0.46 -5.60
CA PHE A 279 9.50 0.14 -6.69
C PHE A 279 8.50 1.18 -6.16
N SER A 280 7.76 0.82 -5.09
CA SER A 280 6.81 1.72 -4.44
C SER A 280 7.49 2.93 -3.78
N CYS A 281 8.65 2.73 -3.16
CA CYS A 281 9.45 3.80 -2.57
C CYS A 281 9.90 4.79 -3.63
N ARG A 282 10.48 4.31 -4.72
CA ARG A 282 11.01 5.16 -5.79
C ARG A 282 9.94 5.97 -6.52
N ALA A 283 8.74 5.46 -6.66
CA ALA A 283 7.65 6.15 -7.36
C ALA A 283 8.10 6.79 -8.69
N LYS A 284 8.83 6.02 -9.50
CA LYS A 284 9.47 6.39 -10.78
C LYS A 284 10.74 7.25 -10.68
N THR A 285 11.28 7.54 -9.49
CA THR A 285 12.59 8.20 -9.39
C THR A 285 13.73 7.18 -9.47
N ALA A 286 14.89 7.64 -9.96
CA ALA A 286 16.14 6.87 -9.99
C ALA A 286 17.14 7.33 -8.92
N THR A 287 16.80 8.34 -8.13
CA THR A 287 17.65 8.99 -7.15
C THR A 287 17.75 8.22 -5.82
N THR A 288 18.65 8.59 -4.95
CA THR A 288 18.81 7.98 -3.63
C THR A 288 17.62 8.28 -2.71
N LEU A 289 16.99 9.45 -2.84
CA LEU A 289 15.76 9.81 -2.15
C LEU A 289 14.55 9.62 -3.07
N ASN A 290 13.41 9.40 -2.46
CA ASN A 290 12.15 9.06 -3.12
C ASN A 290 11.36 10.27 -3.67
N ASP A 291 11.94 11.46 -3.62
CA ASP A 291 11.39 12.72 -4.15
C ASP A 291 12.13 13.25 -5.38
N GLY A 292 13.02 12.44 -5.95
CA GLY A 292 13.83 12.83 -7.12
C GLY A 292 15.11 13.59 -6.77
N THR A 293 15.48 13.67 -5.48
CA THR A 293 16.74 14.30 -5.04
C THR A 293 17.73 13.27 -4.49
N ASP A 294 18.96 13.69 -4.24
CA ASP A 294 20.02 12.82 -3.74
C ASP A 294 20.51 13.22 -2.35
N THR A 295 21.06 12.23 -1.63
CA THR A 295 21.75 12.45 -0.34
C THR A 295 23.20 12.89 -0.51
N SER A 296 23.78 12.77 -1.71
CA SER A 296 25.18 13.04 -1.98
C SER A 296 25.45 14.55 -2.10
N GLY A 297 26.30 15.08 -1.23
CA GLY A 297 26.78 16.46 -1.30
C GLY A 297 26.77 17.14 0.07
N SER A 298 27.67 18.08 0.24
CA SER A 298 27.80 18.90 1.44
C SER A 298 26.52 19.72 1.72
N GLY A 299 25.92 19.54 2.89
CA GLY A 299 24.84 20.42 3.38
C GLY A 299 23.49 20.28 2.70
N GLU A 300 23.41 20.38 1.37
CA GLU A 300 22.14 20.29 0.62
C GLU A 300 21.53 18.89 0.66
N GLY A 301 22.34 17.83 0.61
CA GLY A 301 21.87 16.46 0.70
C GLY A 301 21.19 16.14 2.04
N ILE A 302 21.65 16.77 3.13
CA ILE A 302 20.99 16.65 4.45
C ILE A 302 19.64 17.38 4.44
N GLY A 303 19.58 18.57 3.81
CA GLY A 303 18.33 19.32 3.66
C GLY A 303 17.26 18.54 2.91
N ASN A 304 17.64 17.91 1.80
CA ASN A 304 16.75 17.06 1.01
C ASN A 304 16.23 15.87 1.83
N MET A 305 17.13 15.15 2.52
CA MET A 305 16.76 14.03 3.38
C MET A 305 15.81 14.46 4.51
N ASN A 306 16.05 15.61 5.14
CA ASN A 306 15.21 16.12 6.23
C ASN A 306 13.78 16.44 5.79
N ARG A 307 13.54 16.68 4.49
CA ARG A 307 12.22 16.93 3.94
C ARG A 307 11.39 15.65 3.89
N VAL A 308 12.01 14.52 3.54
CA VAL A 308 11.32 13.24 3.23
C VAL A 308 11.51 12.17 4.30
N ALA A 309 12.44 12.36 5.27
CA ALA A 309 12.81 11.31 6.22
C ALA A 309 13.04 11.81 7.64
N TRP A 310 12.71 10.97 8.61
CA TRP A 310 13.19 11.03 9.98
C TRP A 310 14.45 10.17 10.10
N SER A 311 15.58 10.78 10.45
CA SER A 311 16.89 10.14 10.54
C SER A 311 17.62 10.59 11.79
N ASN A 312 18.83 10.09 12.03
CA ASN A 312 19.68 10.52 13.15
C ASN A 312 20.02 12.03 13.15
N LYS A 313 19.71 12.74 12.06
CA LYS A 313 19.97 14.19 11.95
C LYS A 313 18.82 15.07 12.46
N ASN A 314 17.61 14.53 12.51
CA ASN A 314 16.43 15.34 12.81
C ASN A 314 15.38 14.64 13.70
N ALA A 315 15.54 13.35 14.01
CA ALA A 315 14.57 12.58 14.76
C ALA A 315 14.76 12.62 16.29
N SER A 316 15.85 13.20 16.78
CA SER A 316 16.18 13.25 18.24
C SER A 316 16.18 11.87 18.89
N GLY A 317 16.61 10.82 18.13
CA GLY A 317 16.77 9.45 18.63
C GLY A 317 15.46 8.70 18.88
N ARG A 318 14.35 9.12 18.28
CA ARG A 318 13.02 8.50 18.48
C ARG A 318 12.20 8.48 17.18
N PRO A 319 11.23 7.55 17.05
CA PRO A 319 10.27 7.60 15.96
C PRO A 319 9.29 8.78 16.14
N HIS A 320 8.67 9.19 15.07
CA HIS A 320 7.69 10.27 15.02
C HIS A 320 6.35 9.76 14.49
N GLU A 321 5.28 10.52 14.73
CA GLU A 321 3.97 10.26 14.14
C GLU A 321 4.12 10.11 12.62
N VAL A 322 3.46 9.09 12.05
CA VAL A 322 3.52 8.82 10.61
C VAL A 322 2.92 9.97 9.80
N GLY A 323 3.46 10.20 8.61
CA GLY A 323 2.93 11.20 7.67
C GLY A 323 3.23 12.65 8.04
N LEU A 324 4.32 12.91 8.77
CA LEU A 324 4.79 14.29 9.07
C LEU A 324 5.86 14.77 8.10
N LYS A 325 6.43 13.91 7.29
CA LYS A 325 7.36 14.25 6.21
C LYS A 325 6.65 14.31 4.86
N ALA A 326 7.32 14.83 3.85
CA ALA A 326 6.76 14.85 2.50
C ALA A 326 6.63 13.42 1.93
N PRO A 327 5.52 13.10 1.29
CA PRO A 327 5.35 11.80 0.64
C PRO A 327 6.13 11.74 -0.68
N ASN A 328 6.28 10.53 -1.22
CA ASN A 328 6.75 10.36 -2.59
C ASN A 328 5.66 10.74 -3.63
N ALA A 329 5.98 10.64 -4.92
CA ALA A 329 5.07 11.02 -6.01
C ALA A 329 3.76 10.19 -6.07
N TRP A 330 3.71 9.03 -5.40
CA TRP A 330 2.49 8.23 -5.28
C TRP A 330 1.73 8.47 -3.98
N GLY A 331 2.18 9.41 -3.14
CA GLY A 331 1.51 9.74 -1.88
C GLY A 331 1.83 8.77 -0.74
N LEU A 332 2.92 7.99 -0.83
CA LEU A 332 3.40 7.14 0.25
C LEU A 332 4.33 7.93 1.16
N TYR A 333 4.02 7.94 2.44
CA TYR A 333 4.78 8.64 3.49
C TYR A 333 5.77 7.70 4.18
N ASP A 334 6.82 8.29 4.73
CA ASP A 334 7.82 7.63 5.58
C ASP A 334 8.42 6.35 4.96
N MET A 335 8.50 6.32 3.61
CA MET A 335 9.21 5.26 2.90
C MET A 335 10.71 5.27 3.21
N LEU A 336 11.21 6.39 3.70
CA LEU A 336 12.60 6.59 4.12
C LEU A 336 12.64 7.11 5.56
N GLY A 337 13.48 6.50 6.40
CA GLY A 337 13.63 6.87 7.80
C GLY A 337 12.48 6.38 8.68
N ASN A 338 12.21 7.08 9.76
CA ASN A 338 11.27 6.75 10.82
C ASN A 338 11.53 5.34 11.40
N VAL A 339 10.92 4.27 10.88
CA VAL A 339 11.29 2.90 11.25
C VAL A 339 11.72 2.08 10.03
N VAL A 340 12.68 1.18 10.23
CA VAL A 340 13.07 0.26 9.16
C VAL A 340 11.99 -0.80 8.97
N GLU A 341 11.62 -1.09 7.73
CA GLU A 341 10.45 -1.91 7.41
C GLU A 341 10.81 -3.32 6.96
N TRP A 342 10.19 -4.32 7.59
CA TRP A 342 10.27 -5.70 7.15
C TRP A 342 9.61 -5.88 5.79
N VAL A 343 10.27 -6.64 4.91
CA VAL A 343 9.69 -7.13 3.65
C VAL A 343 9.46 -8.63 3.69
N ARG A 344 8.73 -9.16 2.71
CA ARG A 344 8.23 -10.53 2.72
C ARG A 344 9.31 -11.57 2.49
N ASP A 345 10.14 -11.36 1.47
CA ASP A 345 11.08 -12.35 0.92
C ASP A 345 12.44 -12.35 1.60
N GLY A 346 13.27 -13.34 1.26
CA GLY A 346 14.61 -13.50 1.74
C GLY A 346 15.59 -12.57 1.01
N PHE A 347 16.73 -12.30 1.65
CA PHE A 347 17.80 -11.52 1.04
C PHE A 347 18.45 -12.28 -0.12
N HIS A 348 18.43 -11.69 -1.29
CA HIS A 348 19.13 -12.15 -2.49
C HIS A 348 20.15 -11.12 -2.93
N SER A 349 21.35 -11.57 -3.37
CA SER A 349 22.35 -10.69 -3.95
C SER A 349 22.07 -10.57 -5.45
N TYR A 350 21.57 -9.42 -5.84
CA TYR A 350 21.31 -9.13 -7.25
C TYR A 350 22.59 -8.85 -8.04
N THR A 351 22.53 -9.09 -9.34
CA THR A 351 23.54 -8.72 -10.32
C THR A 351 22.91 -7.92 -11.45
N ASP A 352 23.71 -7.16 -12.21
CA ASP A 352 23.21 -6.40 -13.37
C ASP A 352 22.60 -7.30 -14.48
N ALA A 353 22.87 -8.60 -14.43
CA ALA A 353 22.33 -9.59 -15.36
C ALA A 353 20.94 -10.11 -14.93
N ASP A 354 20.50 -9.83 -13.71
CA ASP A 354 19.22 -10.33 -13.21
C ASP A 354 18.08 -9.59 -13.90
N ASP A 355 17.11 -10.37 -14.37
CA ASP A 355 15.92 -9.93 -15.08
C ASP A 355 14.73 -10.78 -14.60
N ASP A 356 14.22 -10.44 -13.45
CA ASP A 356 13.23 -11.24 -12.72
C ASP A 356 11.81 -10.74 -12.98
N VAL A 357 10.86 -11.67 -12.90
CA VAL A 357 9.43 -11.35 -12.95
C VAL A 357 8.81 -11.68 -11.59
N ASP A 358 8.20 -10.69 -10.94
CA ASP A 358 7.58 -10.80 -9.62
C ASP A 358 8.46 -11.57 -8.60
N PRO A 359 9.73 -11.17 -8.37
CA PRO A 359 10.66 -11.96 -7.59
C PRO A 359 10.17 -12.20 -6.17
N LEU A 360 10.27 -13.45 -5.73
CA LEU A 360 9.96 -13.89 -4.36
C LEU A 360 11.03 -14.88 -3.89
N TRP A 361 12.07 -14.39 -3.23
CA TRP A 361 13.16 -15.19 -2.74
C TRP A 361 12.79 -15.90 -1.44
N THR A 362 12.85 -17.23 -1.45
CA THR A 362 12.38 -18.06 -0.33
C THR A 362 13.46 -18.41 0.67
N THR A 363 14.71 -18.08 0.39
CA THR A 363 15.89 -18.40 1.21
C THR A 363 16.62 -17.13 1.64
N GLY A 364 17.46 -17.26 2.66
CA GLY A 364 18.24 -16.13 3.17
C GLY A 364 17.65 -15.48 4.42
N ALA A 365 18.33 -14.46 4.93
CA ALA A 365 17.81 -13.62 6.00
C ALA A 365 16.71 -12.69 5.45
N PHE A 366 15.75 -12.31 6.29
CA PHE A 366 14.71 -11.37 5.87
C PHE A 366 15.28 -9.94 5.84
N PRO A 367 15.28 -9.26 4.68
CA PRO A 367 15.76 -7.88 4.61
C PRO A 367 14.76 -6.91 5.22
N ARG A 368 15.29 -5.73 5.54
CA ARG A 368 14.52 -4.56 5.95
C ARG A 368 14.92 -3.38 5.07
N ARG A 369 14.02 -2.46 4.88
CA ARG A 369 14.12 -1.34 3.95
C ARG A 369 13.94 0.02 4.61
N GLY A 370 14.42 1.08 3.93
CA GLY A 370 14.13 2.48 4.24
C GLY A 370 15.07 3.15 5.23
N GLY A 371 15.78 2.38 6.06
CA GLY A 371 16.50 2.92 7.21
C GLY A 371 15.55 3.41 8.32
N SER A 372 16.07 4.00 9.38
CA SER A 372 15.28 4.38 10.54
C SER A 372 15.71 5.72 11.13
N PHE A 373 15.03 6.16 12.19
CA PHE A 373 15.32 7.39 12.94
C PHE A 373 16.72 7.44 13.58
N ILE A 374 17.44 6.31 13.68
CA ILE A 374 18.82 6.25 14.18
C ILE A 374 19.86 6.18 13.08
N ASP A 375 19.45 5.98 11.84
CA ASP A 375 20.34 5.79 10.71
C ASP A 375 20.68 7.11 10.01
N ASP A 376 21.80 7.12 9.30
CA ASP A 376 22.25 8.24 8.47
C ASP A 376 21.86 8.07 6.99
N GLY A 377 22.25 9.03 6.15
CA GLY A 377 21.93 9.01 4.71
C GLY A 377 22.51 7.83 3.94
N ASN A 378 23.43 7.06 4.50
CA ASN A 378 23.93 5.84 3.87
C ASN A 378 22.94 4.69 3.97
N ARG A 379 22.01 4.76 4.92
CA ARG A 379 20.95 3.76 5.13
C ARG A 379 19.56 4.28 4.81
N VAL A 380 19.34 5.58 5.02
CA VAL A 380 18.08 6.26 4.71
C VAL A 380 18.08 6.60 3.22
N ASN A 381 17.87 5.58 2.38
CA ASN A 381 17.79 5.73 0.92
C ASN A 381 16.97 4.60 0.29
N SER A 382 16.51 4.84 -0.94
CA SER A 382 15.57 3.94 -1.66
C SER A 382 16.15 2.56 -1.95
N GLY A 383 17.45 2.43 -2.13
CA GLY A 383 18.11 1.17 -2.51
C GLY A 383 18.74 0.43 -1.32
N ASP A 384 18.79 0.99 -0.10
CA ASP A 384 19.41 0.31 1.02
C ASP A 384 18.62 -0.92 1.45
N ARG A 385 19.37 -1.98 1.75
CA ARG A 385 18.85 -3.28 2.20
C ARG A 385 19.62 -3.71 3.45
N ASP A 386 18.95 -3.78 4.56
CA ASP A 386 19.52 -4.35 5.76
C ASP A 386 19.21 -5.86 5.82
N SER A 387 20.21 -6.71 5.76
CA SER A 387 20.07 -8.17 5.78
C SER A 387 19.54 -8.75 7.10
N GLY A 388 18.97 -7.94 7.99
CA GLY A 388 18.42 -8.38 9.27
C GLY A 388 19.46 -8.93 10.25
N ARG A 389 20.76 -8.86 9.91
CA ARG A 389 21.83 -9.18 10.87
C ARG A 389 21.81 -8.16 11.97
N ALA A 390 21.74 -8.63 13.20
CA ALA A 390 21.88 -7.80 14.38
C ALA A 390 23.05 -6.83 14.18
N HIS A 391 22.84 -5.54 14.32
CA HIS A 391 23.92 -4.56 14.33
C HIS A 391 24.93 -5.00 15.40
N LYS A 392 26.09 -5.48 14.98
CA LYS A 392 27.21 -5.78 15.88
C LYS A 392 27.60 -4.47 16.57
N GLY A 393 27.16 -4.27 17.78
CA GLY A 393 27.57 -3.12 18.59
C GLY A 393 26.50 -2.60 19.57
N TRP A 394 25.24 -2.92 19.41
CA TRP A 394 24.17 -2.48 20.33
C TRP A 394 23.41 -3.71 20.87
N GLY A 395 24.04 -4.42 21.76
CA GLY A 395 23.53 -5.41 22.72
C GLY A 395 22.28 -6.22 22.36
N GLY A 396 22.42 -7.26 21.50
CA GLY A 396 21.42 -8.34 21.40
C GLY A 396 20.18 -8.03 20.55
N ASP A 397 19.39 -9.05 20.24
CA ASP A 397 18.19 -9.13 19.35
C ASP A 397 17.04 -8.12 19.58
N LYS A 398 17.30 -6.99 20.17
CA LYS A 398 16.31 -5.94 20.48
C LYS A 398 16.31 -4.83 19.42
N ASN A 399 15.91 -5.17 18.20
CA ASN A 399 15.72 -4.19 17.12
C ASN A 399 14.42 -3.40 17.33
N ASN A 400 14.41 -2.50 18.30
CA ASN A 400 13.21 -1.74 18.65
C ASN A 400 12.80 -0.69 17.62
N TRP A 401 13.54 -0.55 16.53
CA TRP A 401 13.25 0.37 15.41
C TRP A 401 12.72 -0.32 14.16
N SER A 402 12.40 -1.62 14.25
CA SER A 402 11.83 -2.37 13.12
C SER A 402 10.32 -2.35 13.19
N GLY A 403 9.72 -1.79 12.16
CA GLY A 403 8.30 -1.79 11.89
C GLY A 403 7.98 -2.50 10.57
N PHE A 404 6.85 -2.19 9.98
CA PHE A 404 6.41 -2.72 8.69
C PHE A 404 5.31 -1.88 8.10
N ARG A 405 5.09 -2.02 6.80
CA ARG A 405 3.84 -1.64 6.12
C ARG A 405 3.27 -2.84 5.39
N VAL A 406 1.99 -2.79 5.10
CA VAL A 406 1.29 -3.89 4.45
C VAL A 406 0.95 -3.55 3.00
N MET A 407 0.80 -4.58 2.21
CA MET A 407 0.25 -4.52 0.86
C MET A 407 -0.87 -5.54 0.71
N CYS A 408 -1.72 -5.38 -0.30
CA CYS A 408 -2.58 -6.44 -0.80
C CYS A 408 -2.65 -6.39 -2.33
N LEU A 409 -2.87 -7.52 -2.95
CA LEU A 409 -3.24 -7.57 -4.36
C LEU A 409 -4.64 -7.00 -4.52
N LEU A 410 -4.99 -6.60 -5.73
CA LEU A 410 -6.32 -6.11 -6.04
C LEU A 410 -7.37 -7.14 -5.57
N PRO A 411 -8.47 -6.68 -4.96
CA PRO A 411 -9.49 -7.61 -4.49
C PRO A 411 -10.07 -8.39 -5.67
N GLU A 412 -10.15 -9.69 -5.47
CA GLU A 412 -10.83 -10.64 -6.33
C GLU A 412 -12.35 -10.44 -6.30
#